data_fa543b6df2bbe2b7aa5772007dd5e97d
#
_entry.id   fa543b6df2bbe2b7aa5772007dd5e97d
#
_cell.length_a   1.000
_cell.length_b   1.000
_cell.length_c   1.000
_cell.angle_alpha   90.00
_cell.angle_beta   90.00
_cell.angle_gamma   90.00
#
_symmetry.space_group_name_H-M   'P 1'
#
loop_
_entity.id
_entity.type
_entity.pdbx_description
1 polymer ?
#
loop_
_entity_poly.entity_id
_entity_poly.type
_entity_poly.pdbx_seq_one_letter_code
_entity_poly.pdbx_strand_id
1 'polypeptide(L)'
;MDLSHNNLSGRIPEFFESLSSLQFLNLSFNDLEGPVPEGGVFTNSSAVFIQGNRKLCATSSPILKVPLCSTSPHKRKRTSYIVAIAVPLAIMVAVTLGCALVIVLKKRDQAKQLTDQSARLMLKNFSYTDLFKATDGFSADSVVGSGTFGMVYKGQFEFELCPVAIKVFRLQQLGAPSNFLSECEALRNIRHRNLIRVISLCSTFDPTGSEFKALILEYMSNGNLEGWLHPKMFRQTAEKSLGLGSRITIAVDIAAALDYLHNRCTTPLVHCDLKPSNVLLDAEMVAHLSDFGLAKFLSNGSELFNSSSIAGPRGSIGYIAPGENMSYSCFLRRSNVFVLFSLSDVLMYCGKV
;
A
#
# COMPACT_ATOMS: atom_id res chain seq x y z
N MET A 1 61.61 -6.49 -40.34
CA MET A 1 61.08 -6.78 -38.99
C MET A 1 61.15 -8.28 -38.78
N ASP A 2 61.72 -8.74 -37.65
CA ASP A 2 61.72 -10.15 -37.29
C ASP A 2 61.03 -10.31 -35.94
N LEU A 3 60.01 -11.15 -35.91
CA LEU A 3 59.19 -11.52 -34.77
C LEU A 3 59.05 -13.05 -34.62
N SER A 4 59.96 -13.78 -35.27
CA SER A 4 59.96 -15.24 -35.26
C SER A 4 60.26 -15.81 -33.88
N HIS A 5 59.94 -17.09 -33.66
CA HIS A 5 60.17 -17.84 -32.43
C HIS A 5 59.69 -17.15 -31.15
N ASN A 6 58.43 -16.67 -31.20
CA ASN A 6 57.72 -16.06 -30.10
C ASN A 6 56.41 -16.82 -29.82
N ASN A 7 55.61 -16.34 -28.86
CA ASN A 7 54.29 -16.92 -28.52
C ASN A 7 53.16 -16.00 -28.98
N LEU A 8 53.31 -15.34 -30.14
CA LEU A 8 52.28 -14.46 -30.70
C LEU A 8 51.12 -15.29 -31.18
N SER A 9 49.92 -14.89 -30.81
CA SER A 9 48.66 -15.59 -31.11
C SER A 9 47.62 -14.64 -31.70
N GLY A 10 46.54 -15.23 -32.29
CA GLY A 10 45.49 -14.46 -32.95
C GLY A 10 45.79 -14.22 -34.45
N ARG A 11 45.08 -13.31 -35.06
CA ARG A 11 45.18 -13.04 -36.48
C ARG A 11 46.33 -12.07 -36.77
N ILE A 12 46.96 -12.22 -37.96
CA ILE A 12 47.91 -11.24 -38.48
C ILE A 12 47.13 -9.93 -38.71
N PRO A 13 47.51 -8.80 -38.09
CA PRO A 13 46.81 -7.54 -38.27
C PRO A 13 46.93 -7.02 -39.70
N GLU A 14 45.82 -6.62 -40.30
CA GLU A 14 45.76 -6.10 -41.68
C GLU A 14 46.56 -4.80 -41.86
N PHE A 15 46.82 -4.06 -40.80
CA PHE A 15 47.62 -2.82 -40.90
C PHE A 15 49.05 -3.06 -41.42
N PHE A 16 49.62 -4.28 -41.35
CA PHE A 16 50.90 -4.60 -41.94
C PHE A 16 50.91 -4.40 -43.48
N GLU A 17 49.75 -4.51 -44.14
CA GLU A 17 49.62 -4.23 -45.56
C GLU A 17 49.88 -2.77 -45.91
N SER A 18 49.56 -1.84 -45.01
CA SER A 18 49.66 -0.40 -45.19
C SER A 18 51.08 0.15 -44.91
N LEU A 19 51.97 -0.67 -44.35
CA LEU A 19 53.32 -0.28 -44.01
C LEU A 19 54.24 -0.30 -45.24
N SER A 20 54.26 0.77 -46.04
CA SER A 20 55.02 0.91 -47.26
C SER A 20 56.55 0.78 -47.10
N SER A 21 57.07 1.06 -45.91
CA SER A 21 58.50 0.91 -45.56
C SER A 21 58.88 -0.49 -45.09
N LEU A 22 57.91 -1.41 -44.94
CA LEU A 22 58.15 -2.77 -44.45
C LEU A 22 58.55 -3.66 -45.65
N GLN A 23 59.87 -3.87 -45.83
CA GLN A 23 60.42 -4.67 -46.91
C GLN A 23 60.67 -6.14 -46.57
N PHE A 24 60.65 -6.51 -45.28
CA PHE A 24 60.92 -7.87 -44.78
C PHE A 24 60.12 -8.09 -43.52
N LEU A 25 59.41 -9.26 -43.40
CA LEU A 25 58.62 -9.63 -42.24
C LEU A 25 58.77 -11.12 -41.96
N ASN A 26 59.31 -11.45 -40.79
CA ASN A 26 59.42 -12.81 -40.31
C ASN A 26 58.50 -13.02 -39.08
N LEU A 27 57.46 -13.81 -39.28
CA LEU A 27 56.47 -14.21 -38.24
C LEU A 27 56.53 -15.70 -37.95
N SER A 28 57.55 -16.41 -38.47
CA SER A 28 57.64 -17.88 -38.36
C SER A 28 57.71 -18.35 -36.91
N PHE A 29 57.22 -19.57 -36.68
CA PHE A 29 57.23 -20.25 -35.35
C PHE A 29 56.56 -19.43 -34.26
N ASN A 30 55.29 -19.06 -34.48
CA ASN A 30 54.36 -18.48 -33.54
C ASN A 30 53.06 -19.32 -33.48
N ASP A 31 52.02 -18.90 -32.76
CA ASP A 31 50.67 -19.51 -32.72
C ASP A 31 49.62 -18.62 -33.40
N LEU A 32 49.98 -18.04 -34.55
CA LEU A 32 49.12 -17.17 -35.32
C LEU A 32 48.05 -18.01 -36.08
N GLU A 33 46.87 -17.43 -36.24
CA GLU A 33 45.72 -18.13 -36.84
C GLU A 33 44.92 -17.23 -37.79
N GLY A 34 44.10 -17.88 -38.67
CA GLY A 34 43.23 -17.19 -39.60
C GLY A 34 43.87 -16.87 -40.92
N PRO A 35 43.19 -16.03 -41.75
CA PRO A 35 43.67 -15.70 -43.09
C PRO A 35 44.94 -14.82 -43.04
N VAL A 36 45.87 -15.12 -43.95
CA VAL A 36 47.05 -14.28 -44.15
C VAL A 36 46.61 -13.08 -45.03
N PRO A 37 47.00 -11.83 -44.68
CA PRO A 37 46.73 -10.66 -45.50
C PRO A 37 47.34 -10.78 -46.88
N GLU A 38 46.73 -10.16 -47.91
CA GLU A 38 47.14 -10.32 -49.32
C GLU A 38 47.86 -9.12 -49.92
N GLY A 39 47.81 -7.97 -49.20
CA GLY A 39 48.40 -6.70 -49.64
C GLY A 39 49.80 -6.42 -49.09
N GLY A 40 50.43 -5.34 -49.52
CA GLY A 40 51.67 -4.82 -49.01
C GLY A 40 52.83 -5.80 -49.08
N VAL A 41 53.52 -6.00 -47.95
CA VAL A 41 54.67 -6.91 -47.84
C VAL A 41 54.31 -8.36 -48.17
N PHE A 42 53.06 -8.78 -47.97
CA PHE A 42 52.60 -10.16 -48.20
C PHE A 42 52.50 -10.56 -49.67
N THR A 43 52.58 -9.63 -50.60
CA THR A 43 52.62 -9.90 -52.06
C THR A 43 53.95 -10.51 -52.50
N ASN A 44 55.02 -10.30 -51.71
CA ASN A 44 56.34 -10.81 -52.02
C ASN A 44 56.65 -12.01 -51.12
N SER A 45 56.49 -13.23 -51.68
CA SER A 45 56.75 -14.47 -50.98
C SER A 45 58.21 -14.68 -50.54
N SER A 46 59.15 -13.94 -51.06
CA SER A 46 60.57 -13.98 -50.69
C SER A 46 60.86 -13.06 -49.48
N ALA A 47 59.96 -12.18 -49.15
CA ALA A 47 60.11 -11.18 -48.07
C ALA A 47 59.30 -11.53 -46.81
N VAL A 48 58.41 -12.53 -46.86
CA VAL A 48 57.52 -12.90 -45.77
C VAL A 48 57.73 -14.37 -45.38
N PHE A 49 58.00 -14.59 -44.11
CA PHE A 49 58.20 -15.91 -43.52
C PHE A 49 57.13 -16.14 -42.44
N ILE A 50 56.26 -17.14 -42.67
CA ILE A 50 55.13 -17.47 -41.78
C ILE A 50 55.07 -18.96 -41.41
N GLN A 51 56.10 -19.75 -41.78
CA GLN A 51 56.15 -21.15 -41.48
C GLN A 51 56.10 -21.41 -39.99
N GLY A 52 55.56 -22.57 -39.62
CA GLY A 52 55.43 -22.95 -38.22
C GLY A 52 54.14 -22.49 -37.53
N ASN A 53 53.32 -21.59 -38.16
CA ASN A 53 52.01 -21.22 -37.71
C ASN A 53 50.93 -22.14 -38.33
N ARG A 54 50.58 -23.22 -37.64
CA ARG A 54 49.73 -24.32 -38.17
C ARG A 54 48.28 -23.91 -38.45
N LYS A 55 47.84 -22.81 -37.91
CA LYS A 55 46.45 -22.34 -38.00
C LYS A 55 46.22 -21.22 -39.03
N LEU A 56 47.29 -20.79 -39.74
CA LEU A 56 47.19 -19.85 -40.83
C LEU A 56 46.63 -20.48 -42.09
N CYS A 57 45.87 -19.72 -42.87
CA CYS A 57 45.31 -20.15 -44.15
C CYS A 57 45.36 -18.99 -45.19
N ALA A 58 45.32 -19.35 -46.51
CA ALA A 58 45.22 -18.39 -47.58
C ALA A 58 43.76 -18.20 -48.03
N THR A 59 43.41 -16.98 -48.43
CA THR A 59 42.02 -16.66 -48.87
C THR A 59 41.83 -16.96 -50.33
N SER A 60 42.77 -16.62 -51.21
CA SER A 60 42.54 -16.68 -52.66
C SER A 60 43.65 -17.45 -53.43
N SER A 61 44.91 -17.46 -53.01
CA SER A 61 45.97 -18.12 -53.76
C SER A 61 47.05 -18.63 -52.79
N PRO A 62 47.63 -19.86 -53.00
CA PRO A 62 48.64 -20.45 -52.13
C PRO A 62 50.04 -19.90 -52.42
N ILE A 63 50.22 -18.57 -52.40
CA ILE A 63 51.52 -17.93 -52.66
C ILE A 63 52.54 -18.24 -51.59
N LEU A 64 52.12 -18.46 -50.34
CA LEU A 64 52.96 -18.65 -49.16
C LEU A 64 52.96 -20.08 -48.61
N LYS A 65 52.54 -21.08 -49.38
CA LYS A 65 52.51 -22.50 -49.04
C LYS A 65 51.69 -22.82 -47.76
N VAL A 66 50.62 -22.08 -47.53
CA VAL A 66 49.64 -22.37 -46.46
C VAL A 66 48.35 -22.92 -47.09
N PRO A 67 47.57 -23.76 -46.38
CA PRO A 67 46.32 -24.33 -46.89
C PRO A 67 45.30 -23.25 -47.11
N LEU A 68 44.36 -23.46 -48.04
CA LEU A 68 43.21 -22.57 -48.25
C LEU A 68 42.29 -22.57 -47.04
N CYS A 69 41.77 -21.39 -46.68
CA CYS A 69 40.81 -21.30 -45.60
C CYS A 69 39.54 -22.11 -45.90
N SER A 70 39.18 -23.05 -45.02
CA SER A 70 37.92 -23.77 -45.16
C SER A 70 36.75 -22.84 -44.94
N THR A 71 35.96 -22.63 -46.01
CA THR A 71 34.66 -21.93 -45.92
C THR A 71 33.59 -22.83 -45.32
N SER A 72 33.80 -23.26 -44.10
CA SER A 72 32.73 -23.84 -43.30
C SER A 72 31.97 -22.71 -42.61
N PRO A 73 30.69 -22.46 -42.94
CA PRO A 73 29.92 -21.49 -42.20
C PRO A 73 29.70 -22.06 -40.79
N HIS A 74 30.50 -21.62 -39.85
CA HIS A 74 30.22 -21.82 -38.44
C HIS A 74 28.90 -21.08 -38.16
N LYS A 75 27.77 -21.77 -38.38
CA LYS A 75 26.46 -21.36 -37.88
C LYS A 75 26.61 -21.29 -36.36
N ARG A 76 26.95 -20.12 -35.89
CA ARG A 76 26.97 -19.74 -34.48
C ARG A 76 25.56 -20.06 -33.93
N LYS A 77 25.44 -21.04 -33.05
CA LYS A 77 24.22 -21.46 -32.32
C LYS A 77 23.74 -20.31 -31.40
N ARG A 78 23.58 -19.10 -31.95
CA ARG A 78 23.09 -17.91 -31.22
C ARG A 78 21.60 -18.01 -30.92
N THR A 79 20.85 -18.77 -31.74
CA THR A 79 19.41 -18.99 -31.58
C THR A 79 19.09 -19.89 -30.39
N SER A 80 19.94 -20.86 -30.05
CA SER A 80 19.68 -21.80 -28.93
C SER A 80 19.75 -21.12 -27.56
N TYR A 81 20.63 -20.16 -27.36
CA TYR A 81 20.76 -19.43 -26.09
C TYR A 81 19.60 -18.44 -25.86
N ILE A 82 19.12 -17.77 -26.92
CA ILE A 82 17.98 -16.86 -26.84
C ILE A 82 16.72 -17.62 -26.44
N VAL A 83 16.47 -18.77 -27.04
CA VAL A 83 15.32 -19.62 -26.69
C VAL A 83 15.44 -20.19 -25.28
N ALA A 84 16.63 -20.62 -24.86
CA ALA A 84 16.86 -21.19 -23.53
C ALA A 84 16.66 -20.18 -22.38
N ILE A 85 16.82 -18.88 -22.63
CA ILE A 85 16.64 -17.83 -21.62
C ILE A 85 15.25 -17.17 -21.74
N ALA A 86 14.78 -16.91 -22.96
CA ALA A 86 13.52 -16.21 -23.19
C ALA A 86 12.30 -17.05 -22.80
N VAL A 87 12.32 -18.37 -22.99
CA VAL A 87 11.20 -19.24 -22.65
C VAL A 87 10.96 -19.32 -21.13
N PRO A 88 11.96 -19.61 -20.27
CA PRO A 88 11.73 -19.64 -18.83
C PRO A 88 11.38 -18.25 -18.25
N LEU A 89 11.93 -17.16 -18.82
CA LEU A 89 11.58 -15.80 -18.43
C LEU A 89 10.12 -15.48 -18.76
N ALA A 90 9.66 -15.84 -19.96
CA ALA A 90 8.26 -15.68 -20.37
C ALA A 90 7.30 -16.51 -19.49
N ILE A 91 7.67 -17.73 -19.11
CA ILE A 91 6.89 -18.56 -18.19
C ILE A 91 6.83 -17.91 -16.80
N MET A 92 7.95 -17.42 -16.26
CA MET A 92 7.98 -16.72 -14.97
C MET A 92 7.07 -15.50 -14.97
N VAL A 93 7.11 -14.68 -16.03
CA VAL A 93 6.24 -13.50 -16.17
C VAL A 93 4.77 -13.92 -16.28
N ALA A 94 4.45 -14.95 -17.03
CA ALA A 94 3.08 -15.47 -17.15
C ALA A 94 2.55 -16.00 -15.81
N VAL A 95 3.37 -16.72 -15.03
CA VAL A 95 3.02 -17.25 -13.72
C VAL A 95 2.80 -16.10 -12.72
N THR A 96 3.68 -15.09 -12.68
CA THR A 96 3.54 -13.95 -11.78
C THR A 96 2.30 -13.11 -12.11
N LEU A 97 2.01 -12.87 -13.38
CA LEU A 97 0.79 -12.19 -13.83
C LEU A 97 -0.47 -13.01 -13.50
N GLY A 98 -0.41 -14.34 -13.70
CA GLY A 98 -1.50 -15.24 -13.34
C GLY A 98 -1.78 -15.25 -11.83
N CYS A 99 -0.75 -15.32 -11.00
CA CYS A 99 -0.87 -15.23 -9.55
C CYS A 99 -1.44 -13.87 -9.10
N ALA A 100 -0.95 -12.77 -9.68
CA ALA A 100 -1.45 -11.44 -9.40
C ALA A 100 -2.94 -11.30 -9.78
N LEU A 101 -3.32 -11.82 -10.93
CA LEU A 101 -4.72 -11.85 -11.39
C LEU A 101 -5.61 -12.66 -10.44
N VAL A 102 -5.18 -13.85 -10.02
CA VAL A 102 -5.91 -14.68 -9.05
C VAL A 102 -6.09 -13.97 -7.72
N ILE A 103 -5.04 -13.29 -7.22
CA ILE A 103 -5.12 -12.49 -5.98
C ILE A 103 -6.12 -11.34 -6.14
N VAL A 104 -6.08 -10.62 -7.27
CA VAL A 104 -7.02 -9.52 -7.56
C VAL A 104 -8.45 -10.03 -7.67
N LEU A 105 -8.67 -11.16 -8.35
CA LEU A 105 -10.01 -11.76 -8.47
C LEU A 105 -10.54 -12.24 -7.12
N LYS A 106 -9.71 -12.93 -6.31
CA LYS A 106 -10.11 -13.32 -4.94
C LYS A 106 -10.45 -12.13 -4.06
N LYS A 107 -9.64 -11.04 -4.10
CA LYS A 107 -9.96 -9.79 -3.37
C LYS A 107 -11.26 -9.16 -3.85
N ARG A 108 -11.53 -9.21 -5.18
CA ARG A 108 -12.75 -8.67 -5.77
C ARG A 108 -14.00 -9.49 -5.38
N ASP A 109 -13.86 -10.82 -5.31
CA ASP A 109 -14.95 -11.70 -4.87
C ASP A 109 -15.23 -11.56 -3.37
N GLN A 110 -14.20 -11.43 -2.53
CA GLN A 110 -14.37 -11.11 -1.11
C GLN A 110 -15.04 -9.73 -0.92
N ALA A 111 -14.64 -8.71 -1.67
CA ALA A 111 -15.26 -7.40 -1.61
C ALA A 111 -16.73 -7.44 -2.08
N LYS A 112 -17.06 -8.24 -3.11
CA LYS A 112 -18.45 -8.44 -3.54
C LYS A 112 -19.29 -9.17 -2.49
N GLN A 113 -18.74 -10.23 -1.86
CA GLN A 113 -19.43 -10.95 -0.80
C GLN A 113 -19.69 -10.04 0.42
N LEU A 114 -18.70 -9.21 0.84
CA LEU A 114 -18.90 -8.23 1.90
C LEU A 114 -19.98 -7.20 1.55
N THR A 115 -20.02 -6.73 0.29
CA THR A 115 -21.00 -5.74 -0.17
C THR A 115 -22.41 -6.32 -0.20
N ASP A 116 -22.57 -7.55 -0.70
CA ASP A 116 -23.85 -8.24 -0.77
C ASP A 116 -24.37 -8.62 0.64
N GLN A 117 -23.47 -9.04 1.52
CA GLN A 117 -23.74 -9.34 2.92
C GLN A 117 -24.18 -8.07 3.69
N SER A 118 -23.49 -6.95 3.44
CA SER A 118 -23.86 -5.64 4.03
C SER A 118 -25.18 -5.11 3.54
N ALA A 119 -25.54 -5.33 2.27
CA ALA A 119 -26.85 -4.97 1.73
C ALA A 119 -27.96 -5.78 2.40
N ARG A 120 -27.73 -7.06 2.70
CA ARG A 120 -28.68 -7.90 3.45
C ARG A 120 -28.87 -7.42 4.89
N LEU A 121 -27.79 -7.00 5.58
CA LEU A 121 -27.83 -6.45 6.93
C LEU A 121 -28.60 -5.12 7.00
N MET A 122 -28.41 -4.24 6.02
CA MET A 122 -29.12 -2.95 5.96
C MET A 122 -30.66 -3.10 5.79
N LEU A 123 -31.11 -4.23 5.26
CA LEU A 123 -32.54 -4.54 5.09
C LEU A 123 -33.12 -5.28 6.30
N LYS A 124 -32.29 -5.70 7.27
CA LYS A 124 -32.73 -6.46 8.43
C LYS A 124 -32.99 -5.54 9.62
N ASN A 125 -34.20 -5.59 10.16
CA ASN A 125 -34.53 -4.98 11.44
C ASN A 125 -34.01 -5.90 12.55
N PHE A 126 -33.06 -5.43 13.36
CA PHE A 126 -32.53 -6.16 14.51
C PHE A 126 -33.37 -5.87 15.73
N SER A 127 -33.74 -6.93 16.44
CA SER A 127 -34.39 -6.84 17.75
C SER A 127 -33.38 -6.81 18.89
N TYR A 128 -33.81 -6.45 20.09
CA TYR A 128 -33.01 -6.57 21.31
C TYR A 128 -32.45 -8.00 21.47
N THR A 129 -33.31 -9.01 21.25
CA THR A 129 -32.97 -10.42 21.41
C THR A 129 -31.87 -10.86 20.43
N ASP A 130 -31.88 -10.35 19.20
CA ASP A 130 -30.82 -10.64 18.22
C ASP A 130 -29.47 -10.11 18.70
N LEU A 131 -29.46 -8.86 19.21
CA LEU A 131 -28.24 -8.24 19.73
C LEU A 131 -27.77 -8.89 21.02
N PHE A 132 -28.70 -9.26 21.90
CA PHE A 132 -28.41 -9.99 23.14
C PHE A 132 -27.72 -11.33 22.86
N LYS A 133 -28.24 -12.11 21.91
CA LYS A 133 -27.62 -13.38 21.49
C LYS A 133 -26.27 -13.16 20.83
N ALA A 134 -26.17 -12.19 19.90
CA ALA A 134 -24.95 -11.92 19.18
C ALA A 134 -23.75 -11.48 20.07
N THR A 135 -24.04 -10.94 21.26
CA THR A 135 -23.05 -10.45 22.23
C THR A 135 -22.88 -11.33 23.45
N ASP A 136 -23.43 -12.55 23.40
CA ASP A 136 -23.44 -13.46 24.54
C ASP A 136 -24.04 -12.81 25.83
N GLY A 137 -25.22 -12.19 25.66
CA GLY A 137 -25.92 -11.51 26.77
C GLY A 137 -25.30 -10.18 27.18
N PHE A 138 -24.67 -9.45 26.28
CA PHE A 138 -23.88 -8.27 26.58
C PHE A 138 -22.77 -8.56 27.59
N SER A 139 -22.12 -9.71 27.43
CA SER A 139 -21.04 -10.20 28.28
C SER A 139 -19.89 -9.19 28.39
N ALA A 140 -19.28 -9.13 29.58
CA ALA A 140 -18.07 -8.33 29.79
C ALA A 140 -16.90 -8.74 28.86
N ASP A 141 -16.83 -10.04 28.50
CA ASP A 141 -15.80 -10.58 27.62
C ASP A 141 -15.97 -10.10 26.15
N SER A 142 -17.20 -9.72 25.78
CA SER A 142 -17.52 -9.17 24.46
C SER A 142 -17.25 -7.67 24.36
N VAL A 143 -16.92 -6.98 25.45
CA VAL A 143 -16.66 -5.53 25.46
C VAL A 143 -15.36 -5.22 24.75
N VAL A 144 -15.43 -4.41 23.70
CA VAL A 144 -14.26 -3.91 22.94
C VAL A 144 -14.02 -2.42 23.13
N GLY A 145 -14.98 -1.70 23.69
CA GLY A 145 -14.85 -0.28 23.98
C GLY A 145 -15.89 0.21 24.99
N SER A 146 -15.54 1.23 25.76
CA SER A 146 -16.43 1.91 26.69
C SER A 146 -16.22 3.41 26.59
N GLY A 147 -17.32 4.16 26.43
CA GLY A 147 -17.32 5.61 26.35
C GLY A 147 -18.35 6.24 27.28
N THR A 148 -18.41 7.57 27.29
CA THR A 148 -19.33 8.34 28.12
C THR A 148 -20.79 7.97 27.82
N PHE A 149 -21.16 7.79 26.55
CA PHE A 149 -22.56 7.63 26.16
C PHE A 149 -22.95 6.17 25.91
N GLY A 150 -22.04 5.20 26.02
CA GLY A 150 -22.36 3.81 25.73
C GLY A 150 -21.22 2.84 25.87
N MET A 151 -21.55 1.58 25.57
CA MET A 151 -20.57 0.48 25.51
C MET A 151 -20.59 -0.13 24.11
N VAL A 152 -19.42 -0.57 23.64
CA VAL A 152 -19.26 -1.24 22.36
C VAL A 152 -18.90 -2.70 22.61
N TYR A 153 -19.70 -3.59 22.03
CA TYR A 153 -19.53 -5.03 22.11
C TYR A 153 -19.13 -5.60 20.76
N LYS A 154 -18.27 -6.59 20.76
CA LYS A 154 -18.08 -7.46 19.60
C LYS A 154 -19.26 -8.42 19.52
N GLY A 155 -19.97 -8.40 18.41
CA GLY A 155 -21.11 -9.28 18.15
C GLY A 155 -20.81 -10.25 17.02
N GLN A 156 -21.37 -11.45 17.12
CA GLN A 156 -21.35 -12.46 16.07
C GLN A 156 -22.77 -12.98 15.83
N PHE A 157 -23.30 -12.73 14.64
CA PHE A 157 -24.59 -13.29 14.25
C PHE A 157 -24.40 -14.70 13.65
N GLU A 158 -25.31 -15.62 13.93
CA GLU A 158 -25.26 -17.00 13.42
C GLU A 158 -25.24 -17.09 11.89
N PHE A 159 -25.89 -16.12 11.23
CA PHE A 159 -25.98 -16.05 9.75
C PHE A 159 -24.86 -15.25 9.10
N GLU A 160 -23.90 -14.72 9.87
CA GLU A 160 -22.83 -13.86 9.39
C GLU A 160 -21.47 -14.48 9.70
N LEU A 161 -20.57 -14.43 8.69
CA LEU A 161 -19.20 -14.91 8.86
C LEU A 161 -18.29 -13.91 9.55
N CYS A 162 -18.59 -12.60 9.40
CA CYS A 162 -17.78 -11.54 9.96
C CYS A 162 -18.38 -10.98 11.25
N PRO A 163 -17.55 -10.71 12.27
CA PRO A 163 -18.02 -10.06 13.48
C PRO A 163 -18.43 -8.61 13.19
N VAL A 164 -19.29 -8.07 14.02
CA VAL A 164 -19.76 -6.68 14.01
C VAL A 164 -19.43 -6.00 15.34
N ALA A 165 -19.40 -4.66 15.34
CA ALA A 165 -19.35 -3.87 16.55
C ALA A 165 -20.76 -3.34 16.87
N ILE A 166 -21.23 -3.58 18.09
CA ILE A 166 -22.56 -3.19 18.56
C ILE A 166 -22.38 -2.13 19.64
N LYS A 167 -22.64 -0.85 19.30
CA LYS A 167 -22.59 0.28 20.23
C LYS A 167 -23.96 0.45 20.87
N VAL A 168 -24.05 0.09 22.16
CA VAL A 168 -25.28 0.23 22.96
C VAL A 168 -25.21 1.53 23.74
N PHE A 169 -26.24 2.38 23.63
CA PHE A 169 -26.29 3.68 24.27
C PHE A 169 -26.91 3.61 25.68
N ARG A 170 -26.26 4.29 26.65
CA ARG A 170 -26.78 4.47 28.00
C ARG A 170 -27.74 5.64 28.03
N LEU A 171 -29.02 5.42 27.70
CA LEU A 171 -30.02 6.48 27.51
C LEU A 171 -30.31 7.30 28.79
N GLN A 172 -30.00 6.75 29.98
CA GLN A 172 -30.09 7.48 31.25
C GLN A 172 -29.01 8.54 31.43
N GLN A 173 -27.92 8.43 30.66
CA GLN A 173 -26.86 9.42 30.68
C GLN A 173 -27.29 10.72 29.99
N LEU A 174 -27.10 11.86 30.66
CA LEU A 174 -27.42 13.16 30.07
C LEU A 174 -26.69 13.36 28.74
N GLY A 175 -27.44 13.67 27.69
CA GLY A 175 -26.90 13.84 26.33
C GLY A 175 -26.82 12.58 25.48
N ALA A 176 -27.01 11.37 26.02
CA ALA A 176 -26.96 10.15 25.23
C ALA A 176 -28.02 10.05 24.12
N PRO A 177 -29.29 10.47 24.33
CA PRO A 177 -30.29 10.48 23.24
C PRO A 177 -29.90 11.42 22.08
N SER A 178 -29.38 12.61 22.39
CA SER A 178 -28.90 13.56 21.37
C SER A 178 -27.65 13.08 20.67
N ASN A 179 -26.73 12.42 21.38
CA ASN A 179 -25.54 11.79 20.82
C ASN A 179 -25.92 10.68 19.81
N PHE A 180 -26.86 9.79 20.20
CA PHE A 180 -27.38 8.77 19.29
C PHE A 180 -27.97 9.38 18.00
N LEU A 181 -28.81 10.40 18.13
CA LEU A 181 -29.44 11.07 16.97
C LEU A 181 -28.40 11.72 16.07
N SER A 182 -27.44 12.47 16.65
CA SER A 182 -26.34 13.10 15.91
C SER A 182 -25.51 12.07 15.13
N GLU A 183 -25.21 10.94 15.76
CA GLU A 183 -24.42 9.88 15.12
C GLU A 183 -25.22 9.20 14.00
N CYS A 184 -26.51 8.93 14.21
CA CYS A 184 -27.39 8.40 13.16
C CYS A 184 -27.53 9.36 11.98
N GLU A 185 -27.73 10.64 12.24
CA GLU A 185 -27.89 11.67 11.20
C GLU A 185 -26.60 11.87 10.41
N ALA A 186 -25.46 11.99 11.10
CA ALA A 186 -24.17 12.13 10.46
C ALA A 186 -23.87 10.93 9.55
N LEU A 187 -24.03 9.70 10.06
CA LEU A 187 -23.63 8.47 9.35
C LEU A 187 -24.66 7.99 8.31
N ARG A 188 -25.89 8.55 8.29
CA ARG A 188 -26.96 8.12 7.38
C ARG A 188 -26.60 8.29 5.91
N ASN A 189 -26.00 9.44 5.55
CA ASN A 189 -25.79 9.85 4.16
C ASN A 189 -24.33 9.92 3.74
N ILE A 190 -23.38 9.71 4.67
CA ILE A 190 -21.96 9.75 4.36
C ILE A 190 -21.43 8.35 4.08
N ARG A 191 -20.59 8.24 3.05
CA ARG A 191 -19.93 7.00 2.67
C ARG A 191 -18.52 7.33 2.16
N HIS A 192 -17.51 6.91 2.89
CA HIS A 192 -16.12 7.08 2.50
C HIS A 192 -15.28 5.90 3.03
N ARG A 193 -14.25 5.50 2.31
CA ARG A 193 -13.41 4.34 2.68
C ARG A 193 -12.72 4.47 4.04
N ASN A 194 -12.45 5.70 4.48
CA ASN A 194 -11.81 6.00 5.75
C ASN A 194 -12.80 6.52 6.82
N LEU A 195 -14.08 6.19 6.69
CA LEU A 195 -15.11 6.43 7.70
C LEU A 195 -15.72 5.11 8.11
N ILE A 196 -16.03 4.97 9.40
CA ILE A 196 -16.73 3.79 9.93
C ILE A 196 -18.07 3.62 9.24
N ARG A 197 -18.38 2.40 8.83
CA ARG A 197 -19.65 2.10 8.15
C ARG A 197 -20.70 1.62 9.16
N VAL A 198 -21.85 2.28 9.16
CA VAL A 198 -23.05 1.78 9.82
C VAL A 198 -23.66 0.68 8.96
N ILE A 199 -23.86 -0.48 9.57
CA ILE A 199 -24.53 -1.63 8.98
C ILE A 199 -26.03 -1.52 9.20
N SER A 200 -26.43 -1.24 10.46
CA SER A 200 -27.85 -1.08 10.82
C SER A 200 -27.99 -0.33 12.15
N LEU A 201 -29.21 -0.05 12.54
CA LEU A 201 -29.55 0.49 13.84
C LEU A 201 -30.67 -0.35 14.49
N CYS A 202 -30.69 -0.34 15.81
CA CYS A 202 -31.76 -0.91 16.60
C CYS A 202 -32.33 0.16 17.53
N SER A 203 -33.63 0.40 17.47
CA SER A 203 -34.36 1.26 18.39
C SER A 203 -35.64 0.53 18.81
N THR A 204 -35.64 0.04 20.05
CA THR A 204 -36.69 -0.83 20.56
C THR A 204 -36.82 -0.68 22.08
N PHE A 205 -37.50 -1.60 22.74
CA PHE A 205 -37.54 -1.73 24.19
C PHE A 205 -36.84 -3.03 24.62
N ASP A 206 -36.22 -2.98 25.75
CA ASP A 206 -35.66 -4.16 26.39
C ASP A 206 -36.78 -4.98 27.11
N PRO A 207 -36.51 -6.17 27.65
CA PRO A 207 -37.48 -6.98 28.36
C PRO A 207 -38.05 -6.33 29.65
N THR A 208 -37.42 -5.27 30.15
CA THR A 208 -37.92 -4.51 31.31
C THR A 208 -38.85 -3.37 30.89
N GLY A 209 -39.04 -3.14 29.58
CA GLY A 209 -39.84 -2.03 29.06
C GLY A 209 -39.07 -0.70 28.93
N SER A 210 -37.77 -0.72 29.17
CA SER A 210 -36.90 0.47 29.00
C SER A 210 -36.49 0.66 27.55
N GLU A 211 -36.40 1.91 27.10
CA GLU A 211 -35.86 2.20 25.76
C GLU A 211 -34.46 1.62 25.56
N PHE A 212 -34.27 0.94 24.42
CA PHE A 212 -33.00 0.38 24.00
C PHE A 212 -32.62 0.91 22.62
N LYS A 213 -31.41 1.48 22.51
CA LYS A 213 -30.86 2.02 21.26
C LYS A 213 -29.44 1.51 21.06
N ALA A 214 -29.19 1.00 19.84
CA ALA A 214 -27.87 0.52 19.47
C ALA A 214 -27.56 0.81 18.00
N LEU A 215 -26.29 1.02 17.67
CA LEU A 215 -25.77 1.03 16.33
C LEU A 215 -24.97 -0.24 16.06
N ILE A 216 -25.24 -0.86 14.90
CA ILE A 216 -24.49 -2.00 14.39
C ILE A 216 -23.50 -1.47 13.36
N LEU A 217 -22.22 -1.61 13.64
CA LEU A 217 -21.10 -1.06 12.88
C LEU A 217 -20.21 -2.19 12.37
N GLU A 218 -19.40 -1.92 11.36
CA GLU A 218 -18.35 -2.85 10.98
C GLU A 218 -17.31 -2.97 12.11
N TYR A 219 -16.77 -4.20 12.27
CA TYR A 219 -15.82 -4.49 13.34
C TYR A 219 -14.39 -4.23 12.88
N MET A 220 -13.67 -3.41 13.64
CA MET A 220 -12.28 -3.05 13.41
C MET A 220 -11.36 -3.93 14.25
N SER A 221 -10.73 -4.92 13.60
CA SER A 221 -9.99 -6.00 14.28
C SER A 221 -8.72 -5.54 14.98
N ASN A 222 -8.11 -4.44 14.53
CA ASN A 222 -6.90 -3.89 15.15
C ASN A 222 -7.19 -2.81 16.21
N GLY A 223 -8.48 -2.60 16.55
CA GLY A 223 -8.88 -1.65 17.60
C GLY A 223 -8.64 -0.20 17.20
N ASN A 224 -8.31 0.66 18.17
CA ASN A 224 -8.09 2.08 17.97
C ASN A 224 -6.62 2.47 17.98
N LEU A 225 -6.31 3.61 17.38
CA LEU A 225 -4.96 4.15 17.26
C LEU A 225 -4.34 4.50 18.63
N GLU A 226 -5.14 4.86 19.63
CA GLU A 226 -4.68 5.14 21.01
C GLU A 226 -3.90 3.97 21.59
N GLY A 227 -4.43 2.75 21.42
CA GLY A 227 -3.79 1.53 21.91
C GLY A 227 -2.46 1.20 21.21
N TRP A 228 -2.25 1.71 20.00
CA TRP A 228 -1.01 1.55 19.23
C TRP A 228 0.02 2.63 19.55
N LEU A 229 -0.43 3.86 19.87
CA LEU A 229 0.46 4.96 20.25
C LEU A 229 0.92 4.83 21.71
N HIS A 230 0.05 4.29 22.57
CA HIS A 230 0.29 4.16 24.02
C HIS A 230 0.12 2.70 24.46
N PRO A 231 0.99 1.78 24.05
CA PRO A 231 0.93 0.40 24.52
C PRO A 231 1.08 0.38 26.04
N LYS A 232 0.05 -0.15 26.74
CA LYS A 232 0.08 -0.24 28.19
C LYS A 232 1.30 -1.02 28.63
N MET A 233 2.07 -0.47 29.55
CA MET A 233 3.40 -0.91 30.02
C MET A 233 3.44 -2.34 30.60
N PHE A 234 2.29 -3.05 30.67
CA PHE A 234 2.14 -4.38 31.30
C PHE A 234 1.83 -5.54 30.35
N ARG A 235 1.79 -5.32 29.04
CA ARG A 235 1.79 -6.43 28.08
C ARG A 235 3.15 -6.49 27.38
N GLN A 236 4.00 -7.37 27.88
CA GLN A 236 5.29 -7.76 27.31
C GLN A 236 5.09 -8.53 25.97
N THR A 237 4.48 -7.92 24.98
CA THR A 237 4.56 -8.39 23.60
C THR A 237 5.14 -7.26 22.80
N ALA A 238 6.45 -7.38 22.54
CA ALA A 238 7.32 -6.41 21.84
C ALA A 238 6.93 -6.10 20.38
N GLU A 239 5.72 -6.44 19.93
CA GLU A 239 5.36 -6.47 18.51
C GLU A 239 4.36 -5.40 18.03
N LYS A 240 3.89 -4.50 18.90
CA LYS A 240 2.90 -3.48 18.47
C LYS A 240 3.46 -2.06 18.49
N SER A 241 4.51 -1.79 17.73
CA SER A 241 4.93 -0.42 17.46
C SER A 241 4.61 -0.03 16.02
N LEU A 242 3.93 1.10 15.83
CA LEU A 242 3.70 1.66 14.50
C LEU A 242 5.00 2.28 13.99
N GLY A 243 5.57 1.73 12.92
CA GLY A 243 6.66 2.35 12.18
C GLY A 243 6.24 3.69 11.55
N LEU A 244 7.19 4.55 11.21
CA LEU A 244 6.93 5.87 10.64
C LEU A 244 6.06 5.78 9.37
N GLY A 245 6.33 4.82 8.49
CA GLY A 245 5.53 4.60 7.26
C GLY A 245 4.05 4.35 7.56
N SER A 246 3.74 3.46 8.53
CA SER A 246 2.35 3.18 8.94
C SER A 246 1.67 4.41 9.54
N ARG A 247 2.39 5.21 10.34
CA ARG A 247 1.87 6.46 10.91
C ARG A 247 1.51 7.47 9.84
N ILE A 248 2.36 7.62 8.80
CA ILE A 248 2.09 8.50 7.66
C ILE A 248 0.85 8.02 6.89
N THR A 249 0.73 6.70 6.63
CA THR A 249 -0.44 6.14 5.94
C THR A 249 -1.73 6.40 6.71
N ILE A 250 -1.74 6.15 8.03
CA ILE A 250 -2.88 6.45 8.92
C ILE A 250 -3.22 7.95 8.88
N ALA A 251 -2.22 8.82 8.90
CA ALA A 251 -2.41 10.26 8.81
C ALA A 251 -3.07 10.69 7.48
N VAL A 252 -2.64 10.10 6.36
CA VAL A 252 -3.24 10.33 5.04
C VAL A 252 -4.69 9.85 5.00
N ASP A 253 -5.00 8.68 5.58
CA ASP A 253 -6.35 8.15 5.66
C ASP A 253 -7.29 9.07 6.44
N ILE A 254 -6.82 9.59 7.60
CA ILE A 254 -7.59 10.56 8.41
C ILE A 254 -7.80 11.86 7.64
N ALA A 255 -6.76 12.38 6.99
CA ALA A 255 -6.85 13.59 6.17
C ALA A 255 -7.84 13.44 5.03
N ALA A 256 -7.87 12.27 4.37
CA ALA A 256 -8.82 11.96 3.30
C ALA A 256 -10.28 11.90 3.82
N ALA A 257 -10.50 11.33 5.01
CA ALA A 257 -11.81 11.31 5.66
C ALA A 257 -12.29 12.73 5.96
N LEU A 258 -11.42 13.60 6.50
CA LEU A 258 -11.77 14.98 6.84
C LEU A 258 -12.00 15.85 5.59
N ASP A 259 -11.18 15.68 4.54
CA ASP A 259 -11.43 16.36 3.27
C ASP A 259 -12.81 16.01 2.70
N TYR A 260 -13.19 14.72 2.79
CA TYR A 260 -14.50 14.27 2.38
C TYR A 260 -15.63 14.93 3.19
N LEU A 261 -15.52 14.94 4.53
CA LEU A 261 -16.52 15.51 5.41
C LEU A 261 -16.69 17.04 5.22
N HIS A 262 -15.56 17.75 5.05
CA HIS A 262 -15.56 19.21 4.97
C HIS A 262 -15.90 19.75 3.58
N ASN A 263 -15.47 19.08 2.52
CA ASN A 263 -15.46 19.65 1.17
C ASN A 263 -16.29 18.85 0.16
N ARG A 264 -16.61 17.58 0.42
CA ARG A 264 -17.29 16.71 -0.57
C ARG A 264 -18.68 16.27 -0.16
N CYS A 265 -19.08 16.48 1.08
CA CYS A 265 -20.47 16.26 1.51
C CYS A 265 -21.38 17.36 0.99
N THR A 266 -22.63 17.02 0.66
CA THR A 266 -23.67 17.99 0.25
C THR A 266 -23.85 19.09 1.29
N THR A 267 -23.84 18.72 2.57
CA THR A 267 -23.76 19.65 3.70
C THR A 267 -22.47 19.33 4.43
N PRO A 268 -21.51 20.27 4.51
CA PRO A 268 -20.26 20.06 5.23
C PRO A 268 -20.50 19.62 6.67
N LEU A 269 -19.75 18.65 7.13
CA LEU A 269 -19.86 18.07 8.46
C LEU A 269 -18.54 18.22 9.22
N VAL A 270 -18.59 18.74 10.43
CA VAL A 270 -17.43 18.82 11.34
C VAL A 270 -17.55 17.74 12.40
N HIS A 271 -16.51 16.94 12.60
CA HIS A 271 -16.51 15.81 13.52
C HIS A 271 -16.58 16.21 15.00
N CYS A 272 -15.93 17.28 15.39
CA CYS A 272 -15.87 17.87 16.74
C CYS A 272 -15.21 17.02 17.84
N ASP A 273 -14.78 15.77 17.59
CA ASP A 273 -14.11 14.93 18.59
C ASP A 273 -13.00 14.06 17.97
N LEU A 274 -12.11 14.70 17.21
CA LEU A 274 -10.97 14.02 16.61
C LEU A 274 -9.90 13.72 17.66
N LYS A 275 -9.67 12.42 17.91
CA LYS A 275 -8.67 11.91 18.86
C LYS A 275 -8.26 10.48 18.46
N PRO A 276 -7.09 9.98 18.90
CA PRO A 276 -6.62 8.64 18.54
C PRO A 276 -7.57 7.51 18.92
N SER A 277 -8.33 7.64 20.01
CA SER A 277 -9.31 6.62 20.40
C SER A 277 -10.53 6.55 19.47
N ASN A 278 -10.80 7.57 18.65
CA ASN A 278 -11.86 7.62 17.64
C ASN A 278 -11.37 7.25 16.24
N VAL A 279 -10.08 6.95 16.08
CA VAL A 279 -9.48 6.41 14.85
C VAL A 279 -9.33 4.90 15.01
N LEU A 280 -10.11 4.13 14.27
CA LEU A 280 -10.11 2.68 14.31
C LEU A 280 -9.29 2.11 13.15
N LEU A 281 -8.69 0.94 13.36
CA LEU A 281 -7.84 0.26 12.38
C LEU A 281 -8.47 -1.09 11.99
N ASP A 282 -8.67 -1.30 10.70
CA ASP A 282 -9.17 -2.57 10.16
C ASP A 282 -8.08 -3.67 10.11
N ALA A 283 -8.38 -4.81 9.51
CA ALA A 283 -7.46 -5.94 9.40
C ALA A 283 -6.19 -5.61 8.59
N GLU A 284 -6.29 -4.71 7.63
CA GLU A 284 -5.22 -4.24 6.76
C GLU A 284 -4.50 -3.00 7.31
N MET A 285 -4.80 -2.57 8.54
CA MET A 285 -4.27 -1.36 9.18
C MET A 285 -4.69 -0.05 8.49
N VAL A 286 -5.78 -0.06 7.73
CA VAL A 286 -6.38 1.16 7.17
C VAL A 286 -7.15 1.88 8.27
N ALA A 287 -7.01 3.21 8.34
CA ALA A 287 -7.66 4.00 9.37
C ALA A 287 -9.09 4.42 8.96
N HIS A 288 -10.00 4.28 9.93
CA HIS A 288 -11.41 4.68 9.80
C HIS A 288 -11.79 5.61 10.96
N LEU A 289 -12.29 6.80 10.62
CA LEU A 289 -12.78 7.74 11.62
C LEU A 289 -14.16 7.31 12.12
N SER A 290 -14.36 7.33 13.45
CA SER A 290 -15.54 6.83 14.15
C SER A 290 -16.04 7.82 15.21
N ASP A 291 -17.17 7.54 15.84
CA ASP A 291 -17.81 8.30 16.92
C ASP A 291 -18.24 9.72 16.52
N PHE A 292 -19.28 9.79 15.72
CA PHE A 292 -19.90 11.05 15.23
C PHE A 292 -20.92 11.65 16.18
N GLY A 293 -20.96 11.24 17.44
CA GLY A 293 -21.95 11.69 18.43
C GLY A 293 -21.88 13.19 18.74
N LEU A 294 -20.74 13.85 18.49
CA LEU A 294 -20.56 15.29 18.64
C LEU A 294 -20.52 16.04 17.30
N ALA A 295 -20.69 15.34 16.19
CA ALA A 295 -20.57 15.92 14.86
C ALA A 295 -21.66 16.99 14.58
N LYS A 296 -21.34 17.98 13.75
CA LYS A 296 -22.23 19.08 13.38
C LYS A 296 -22.21 19.36 11.90
N PHE A 297 -23.41 19.49 11.33
CA PHE A 297 -23.60 20.01 9.97
C PHE A 297 -23.44 21.54 9.95
N LEU A 298 -22.74 22.04 8.94
CA LEU A 298 -22.61 23.47 8.68
C LEU A 298 -23.68 23.90 7.69
N SER A 299 -24.77 24.52 8.17
CA SER A 299 -25.80 25.11 7.29
C SER A 299 -25.33 26.49 6.80
N ASN A 300 -25.51 26.74 5.49
CA ASN A 300 -25.31 28.04 4.87
C ASN A 300 -26.50 28.94 5.19
N GLY A 301 -26.53 29.60 6.33
CA GLY A 301 -27.60 30.62 6.60
C GLY A 301 -27.85 30.84 8.08
N SER A 302 -27.96 32.07 8.43
CA SER A 302 -28.44 32.82 9.60
C SER A 302 -29.20 32.13 10.78
N GLU A 303 -29.43 30.85 10.80
CA GLU A 303 -30.08 30.14 11.92
C GLU A 303 -29.14 29.70 13.04
N LEU A 304 -27.85 29.95 12.87
CA LEU A 304 -26.79 29.57 13.84
C LEU A 304 -26.80 30.40 15.14
N PHE A 305 -27.62 31.45 15.20
CA PHE A 305 -27.65 32.36 16.38
C PHE A 305 -28.78 32.07 17.36
N ASN A 306 -29.76 31.20 17.04
CA ASN A 306 -30.93 31.04 17.88
C ASN A 306 -31.00 29.72 18.68
N SER A 307 -30.08 28.78 18.53
CA SER A 307 -29.98 27.69 19.49
C SER A 307 -28.94 28.05 20.59
N SER A 308 -29.39 28.98 21.45
CA SER A 308 -28.74 29.33 22.72
C SER A 308 -28.92 28.25 23.77
N SER A 309 -28.55 27.00 23.43
CA SER A 309 -28.47 25.95 24.41
C SER A 309 -26.97 25.57 24.60
N ILE A 310 -26.40 26.15 25.67
CA ILE A 310 -25.15 25.76 26.33
C ILE A 310 -23.95 25.75 25.36
N ALA A 311 -23.42 26.95 25.10
CA ALA A 311 -22.16 27.16 24.38
C ALA A 311 -20.98 26.86 25.30
N GLY A 312 -20.69 25.57 25.55
CA GLY A 312 -19.43 25.13 26.12
C GLY A 312 -18.54 24.53 25.03
N PRO A 313 -17.20 24.48 25.21
CA PRO A 313 -16.31 23.78 24.31
C PRO A 313 -16.75 22.33 24.18
N ARG A 314 -16.97 21.86 22.93
CA ARG A 314 -17.36 20.48 22.64
C ARG A 314 -16.17 19.72 22.12
N GLY A 315 -15.91 18.54 22.70
CA GLY A 315 -14.80 17.68 22.36
C GLY A 315 -14.08 17.15 23.58
N SER A 316 -13.11 16.28 23.38
CA SER A 316 -12.31 15.71 24.46
C SER A 316 -11.24 16.70 24.90
N ILE A 317 -11.11 16.90 26.23
CA ILE A 317 -10.09 17.77 26.82
C ILE A 317 -8.69 17.33 26.35
N GLY A 318 -7.87 18.29 25.90
CA GLY A 318 -6.56 18.03 25.31
C GLY A 318 -6.56 17.94 23.79
N TYR A 319 -7.73 17.71 23.16
CA TYR A 319 -7.89 17.64 21.70
C TYR A 319 -8.75 18.77 21.13
N ILE A 320 -9.21 19.68 21.96
CA ILE A 320 -10.01 20.85 21.57
C ILE A 320 -9.06 21.93 21.03
N ALA A 321 -9.34 22.44 19.82
CA ALA A 321 -8.55 23.50 19.21
C ALA A 321 -8.60 24.81 20.06
N PRO A 322 -7.50 25.51 20.30
CA PRO A 322 -7.50 26.79 20.99
C PRO A 322 -8.26 27.83 20.16
N GLY A 323 -9.20 28.56 20.77
CA GLY A 323 -9.93 29.69 20.17
C GLY A 323 -11.38 29.41 19.80
N GLU A 324 -12.10 28.52 20.49
CA GLU A 324 -13.50 28.15 20.24
C GLU A 324 -14.53 29.29 20.25
N ASN A 325 -14.19 30.49 20.64
CA ASN A 325 -15.08 31.66 20.58
C ASN A 325 -15.05 32.39 19.24
N MET A 326 -14.41 31.80 18.19
CA MET A 326 -14.30 32.38 16.85
C MET A 326 -15.26 31.76 15.85
N SER A 327 -15.74 32.59 14.92
CA SER A 327 -16.63 32.27 13.80
C SER A 327 -16.26 30.94 13.07
N TYR A 328 -17.24 30.13 12.73
CA TYR A 328 -17.10 28.79 12.11
C TYR A 328 -16.21 28.75 10.87
N SER A 329 -16.10 29.82 10.10
CA SER A 329 -15.18 29.90 8.95
C SER A 329 -13.70 29.87 9.36
N CYS A 330 -13.39 30.38 10.56
CA CYS A 330 -12.04 30.31 11.14
C CYS A 330 -11.76 28.92 11.75
N PHE A 331 -12.79 28.23 12.25
CA PHE A 331 -12.73 26.87 12.76
C PHE A 331 -12.38 25.86 11.68
N LEU A 332 -12.98 25.91 10.49
CA LEU A 332 -12.65 25.03 9.35
C LEU A 332 -11.22 25.24 8.86
N ARG A 333 -10.74 26.47 8.76
CA ARG A 333 -9.35 26.76 8.38
C ARG A 333 -8.36 26.29 9.46
N ARG A 334 -8.68 26.42 10.75
CA ARG A 334 -7.84 25.96 11.85
C ARG A 334 -7.95 24.46 12.11
N SER A 335 -9.12 23.82 11.87
CA SER A 335 -9.25 22.37 11.97
C SER A 335 -8.31 21.65 11.02
N ASN A 336 -8.09 22.16 9.81
CA ASN A 336 -7.10 21.60 8.88
C ASN A 336 -5.65 21.75 9.40
N VAL A 337 -5.36 22.82 10.14
CA VAL A 337 -4.05 23.04 10.81
C VAL A 337 -3.95 22.20 12.09
N PHE A 338 -5.06 22.04 12.83
CA PHE A 338 -5.08 21.25 14.08
C PHE A 338 -5.03 19.73 13.80
N VAL A 339 -5.58 19.27 12.68
CA VAL A 339 -5.34 17.91 12.18
C VAL A 339 -3.85 17.66 11.97
N LEU A 340 -3.10 18.64 11.44
CA LEU A 340 -1.65 18.58 11.33
C LEU A 340 -0.97 18.53 12.70
N PHE A 341 -1.50 19.21 13.74
CA PHE A 341 -0.94 19.18 15.11
C PHE A 341 -1.31 17.88 15.86
N SER A 342 -2.53 17.37 15.79
CA SER A 342 -2.87 16.03 16.30
C SER A 342 -2.13 14.93 15.55
N LEU A 343 -1.86 15.12 14.24
CA LEU A 343 -1.00 14.28 13.45
C LEU A 343 0.47 14.46 13.81
N SER A 344 0.91 15.64 14.31
CA SER A 344 2.26 15.80 14.83
C SER A 344 2.49 14.96 16.07
N ASP A 345 1.50 14.78 16.96
CA ASP A 345 1.62 13.83 18.06
C ASP A 345 1.70 12.38 17.54
N VAL A 346 0.98 12.04 16.48
CA VAL A 346 1.14 10.76 15.78
C VAL A 346 2.52 10.61 15.14
N LEU A 347 3.13 11.71 14.66
CA LEU A 347 4.44 11.72 14.01
C LEU A 347 5.60 11.95 14.99
N MET A 348 5.42 12.80 16.03
CA MET A 348 6.50 13.29 16.90
C MET A 348 6.86 12.38 18.07
N TYR A 349 6.11 11.32 18.36
CA TYR A 349 6.47 10.34 19.41
C TYR A 349 7.68 9.46 19.05
N CYS A 350 8.38 9.77 17.97
CA CYS A 350 9.62 9.09 17.54
C CYS A 350 10.90 9.66 18.16
N GLY A 351 10.81 10.62 19.10
CA GLY A 351 11.95 11.40 19.60
C GLY A 351 12.23 11.32 21.10
N LYS A 352 11.71 10.34 21.83
CA LYS A 352 12.15 10.03 23.20
C LYS A 352 12.44 8.54 23.33
N VAL A 353 13.63 8.14 22.92
CA VAL A 353 14.37 6.98 23.44
C VAL A 353 15.44 7.52 24.37
#